data_17a1937bfef095a3e3782cb473fb09cd
#
_entry.id   17a1937bfef095a3e3782cb473fb09cd
#
_cell.length_a   1.000
_cell.length_b   1.000
_cell.length_c   1.000
_cell.angle_alpha   90.00
_cell.angle_beta   90.00
_cell.angle_gamma   90.00
#
_symmetry.space_group_name_H-M   'P 1'
#
loop_
_entity.id
_entity.type
_entity.pdbx_description
1 polymer ?
#
loop_
_entity_poly.entity_id
_entity_poly.type
_entity_poly.pdbx_seq_one_letter_code
_entity_poly.pdbx_strand_id
1 'polypeptide(L)'
;MKRVIQGVIPILPTPFLEGGEIDLNSYLCAIDAAIRSKAAGVVMFGLASEYYKLSDAERIRCMGAMMRRVAKRIPAIVSIVAHSTEVAVKDAKFAEHEGADAIMVLPPFFLAPDADSVRRHVLEVASAVSLPVIIQYAPAQTGYPISAESFAQLQHDAPNIACIKVDQVPAGPMVQDLKKLGIDSVVGYMGINLPHDYACGAVGVMPTVSLCPAFVEIWKLLLSMDPGALVLHETVSPLLKFMMKSIEHLIASEKQLLKDRGVIRSKYCRRPSHILAPAERAELVEHAARVAPWLVGGNEGK
;
A
#
# COMPACT_ATOMS: atom_id res chain seq x y z
N MET A 1 -9.77 -2.39 -21.73
CA MET A 1 -9.45 -3.11 -20.47
C MET A 1 -9.95 -2.31 -19.29
N LYS A 2 -10.64 -2.91 -18.30
CA LYS A 2 -10.95 -2.21 -17.04
C LYS A 2 -9.63 -1.90 -16.34
N ARG A 3 -9.41 -0.64 -15.90
CA ARG A 3 -8.25 -0.28 -15.08
C ARG A 3 -8.28 -1.10 -13.78
N VAL A 4 -7.29 -1.96 -13.59
CA VAL A 4 -7.19 -2.80 -12.38
C VAL A 4 -6.71 -1.98 -11.17
N ILE A 5 -6.04 -0.85 -11.44
CA ILE A 5 -5.32 -0.05 -10.45
C ILE A 5 -5.97 1.33 -10.36
N GLN A 6 -7.06 1.42 -9.59
CA GLN A 6 -7.75 2.70 -9.32
C GLN A 6 -8.55 2.61 -8.01
N GLY A 7 -8.90 3.76 -7.44
CA GLY A 7 -9.69 3.81 -6.20
C GLY A 7 -8.86 3.53 -4.96
N VAL A 8 -9.48 2.97 -3.93
CA VAL A 8 -8.86 2.74 -2.61
C VAL A 8 -8.32 1.32 -2.53
N ILE A 9 -7.01 1.17 -2.41
CA ILE A 9 -6.30 -0.11 -2.44
C ILE A 9 -5.39 -0.20 -1.20
N PRO A 10 -5.92 -0.65 -0.02
CA PRO A 10 -5.16 -0.66 1.20
C PRO A 10 -3.98 -1.64 1.18
N ILE A 11 -2.90 -1.25 1.88
CA ILE A 11 -1.75 -2.09 2.15
C ILE A 11 -2.10 -3.02 3.32
N LEU A 12 -2.00 -4.33 3.12
CA LEU A 12 -2.25 -5.33 4.15
C LEU A 12 -1.09 -5.35 5.16
N PRO A 13 -1.35 -5.28 6.48
CA PRO A 13 -0.32 -5.56 7.48
C PRO A 13 0.02 -7.05 7.50
N THR A 14 1.19 -7.41 8.04
CA THR A 14 1.49 -8.80 8.41
C THR A 14 1.29 -8.96 9.92
N PRO A 15 0.19 -9.55 10.39
CA PRO A 15 -0.02 -9.80 11.79
C PRO A 15 0.92 -10.90 12.32
N PHE A 16 1.44 -10.70 13.52
CA PHE A 16 2.26 -11.69 14.23
C PHE A 16 1.63 -12.03 15.58
N LEU A 17 1.87 -13.26 16.05
CA LEU A 17 1.67 -13.64 17.44
C LEU A 17 2.74 -13.00 18.33
N GLU A 18 2.56 -13.05 19.66
CA GLU A 18 3.53 -12.45 20.63
C GLU A 18 4.93 -13.11 20.55
N GLY A 19 5.03 -14.32 20.01
CA GLY A 19 6.29 -15.02 19.73
C GLY A 19 6.97 -14.62 18.42
N GLY A 20 6.31 -13.79 17.60
CA GLY A 20 6.82 -13.34 16.31
C GLY A 20 6.46 -14.23 15.12
N GLU A 21 5.74 -15.33 15.30
CA GLU A 21 5.20 -16.15 14.23
C GLU A 21 4.07 -15.42 13.52
N ILE A 22 3.90 -15.68 12.20
CA ILE A 22 2.80 -15.08 11.43
C ILE A 22 1.46 -15.64 11.91
N ASP A 23 0.54 -14.74 12.30
CA ASP A 23 -0.87 -15.09 12.56
C ASP A 23 -1.66 -15.02 11.24
N LEU A 24 -1.69 -16.17 10.53
CA LEU A 24 -2.45 -16.28 9.28
C LEU A 24 -3.95 -16.02 9.48
N ASN A 25 -4.53 -16.38 10.60
CA ASN A 25 -5.96 -16.13 10.83
C ASN A 25 -6.25 -14.64 10.90
N SER A 26 -5.46 -13.87 11.65
CA SER A 26 -5.56 -12.41 11.66
C SER A 26 -5.26 -11.79 10.30
N TYR A 27 -4.32 -12.37 9.52
CA TYR A 27 -4.05 -11.92 8.16
C TYR A 27 -5.28 -12.07 7.25
N LEU A 28 -5.95 -13.22 7.30
CA LEU A 28 -7.19 -13.46 6.56
C LEU A 28 -8.33 -12.53 7.01
N CYS A 29 -8.43 -12.23 8.32
CA CYS A 29 -9.40 -11.26 8.84
C CYS A 29 -9.14 -9.84 8.31
N ALA A 30 -7.87 -9.41 8.19
CA ALA A 30 -7.53 -8.11 7.61
C ALA A 30 -7.92 -8.01 6.13
N ILE A 31 -7.75 -9.09 5.35
CA ILE A 31 -8.22 -9.17 3.97
C ILE A 31 -9.74 -9.01 3.90
N ASP A 32 -10.48 -9.77 4.72
CA ASP A 32 -11.94 -9.67 4.73
C ASP A 32 -12.42 -8.28 5.17
N ALA A 33 -11.73 -7.66 6.13
CA ALA A 33 -12.02 -6.30 6.56
C ALA A 33 -11.88 -5.29 5.42
N ALA A 34 -10.81 -5.39 4.60
CA ALA A 34 -10.65 -4.57 3.41
C ALA A 34 -11.78 -4.81 2.39
N ILE A 35 -12.15 -6.07 2.14
CA ILE A 35 -13.23 -6.41 1.21
C ILE A 35 -14.58 -5.87 1.70
N ARG A 36 -14.91 -6.05 2.99
CA ARG A 36 -16.14 -5.48 3.59
C ARG A 36 -16.18 -3.97 3.49
N SER A 37 -15.03 -3.31 3.62
CA SER A 37 -14.87 -1.87 3.44
C SER A 37 -15.02 -1.39 1.98
N LYS A 38 -15.30 -2.30 1.04
CA LYS A 38 -15.42 -2.01 -0.41
C LYS A 38 -14.12 -1.46 -1.02
N ALA A 39 -12.97 -1.95 -0.55
CA ALA A 39 -11.70 -1.67 -1.19
C ALA A 39 -11.73 -2.08 -2.67
N ALA A 40 -11.08 -1.28 -3.52
CA ALA A 40 -10.97 -1.55 -4.96
C ALA A 40 -9.92 -2.63 -5.28
N GLY A 41 -9.09 -3.01 -4.31
CA GLY A 41 -8.07 -4.05 -4.37
C GLY A 41 -7.33 -4.11 -3.03
N VAL A 42 -6.33 -4.99 -2.91
CA VAL A 42 -5.43 -5.06 -1.75
C VAL A 42 -3.99 -5.24 -2.22
N VAL A 43 -3.05 -4.72 -1.44
CA VAL A 43 -1.60 -4.90 -1.68
C VAL A 43 -0.97 -5.64 -0.52
N MET A 44 -0.13 -6.64 -0.80
CA MET A 44 0.72 -7.28 0.18
C MET A 44 2.20 -6.91 -0.02
N PHE A 45 2.98 -7.04 1.04
CA PHE A 45 4.43 -6.79 1.04
C PHE A 45 4.84 -5.34 0.72
N GLY A 46 3.94 -4.38 0.95
CA GLY A 46 4.33 -2.97 0.98
C GLY A 46 5.21 -2.64 2.20
N LEU A 47 5.76 -1.42 2.26
CA LEU A 47 6.56 -0.98 3.41
C LEU A 47 5.84 -1.18 4.75
N ALA A 48 4.55 -0.84 4.81
CA ALA A 48 3.72 -1.03 5.99
C ALA A 48 3.37 -2.50 6.31
N SER A 49 3.74 -3.45 5.44
CA SER A 49 3.56 -4.89 5.68
C SER A 49 4.72 -5.55 6.43
N GLU A 50 5.76 -4.81 6.80
CA GLU A 50 7.00 -5.36 7.41
C GLU A 50 7.67 -6.45 6.53
N TYR A 51 7.59 -6.34 5.19
CA TYR A 51 8.09 -7.36 4.26
C TYR A 51 9.58 -7.68 4.49
N TYR A 52 10.37 -6.68 4.87
CA TYR A 52 11.81 -6.78 5.14
C TYR A 52 12.13 -7.60 6.40
N LYS A 53 11.11 -7.97 7.19
CA LYS A 53 11.21 -8.83 8.37
C LYS A 53 10.69 -10.25 8.11
N LEU A 54 10.33 -10.58 6.87
CA LEU A 54 9.80 -11.88 6.49
C LEU A 54 10.86 -12.72 5.75
N SER A 55 10.93 -14.01 6.06
CA SER A 55 11.66 -14.97 5.25
C SER A 55 10.92 -15.26 3.94
N ASP A 56 11.63 -15.82 2.95
CA ASP A 56 11.05 -16.21 1.67
C ASP A 56 9.92 -17.23 1.85
N ALA A 57 10.12 -18.23 2.73
CA ALA A 57 9.10 -19.22 3.02
C ALA A 57 7.83 -18.61 3.63
N GLU A 58 7.97 -17.59 4.47
CA GLU A 58 6.83 -16.87 5.03
C GLU A 58 6.11 -16.04 3.95
N ARG A 59 6.86 -15.37 3.06
CA ARG A 59 6.26 -14.62 1.93
C ARG A 59 5.45 -15.54 1.02
N ILE A 60 6.01 -16.69 0.62
CA ILE A 60 5.31 -17.71 -0.18
C ILE A 60 4.01 -18.16 0.50
N ARG A 61 4.08 -18.49 1.80
CA ARG A 61 2.92 -18.94 2.56
C ARG A 61 1.83 -17.86 2.66
N CYS A 62 2.21 -16.62 2.93
CA CYS A 62 1.28 -15.49 2.99
C CYS A 62 0.63 -15.21 1.64
N MET A 63 1.41 -15.26 0.55
CA MET A 63 0.90 -15.04 -0.81
C MET A 63 -0.18 -16.06 -1.16
N GLY A 64 0.11 -17.36 -1.02
CA GLY A 64 -0.87 -18.41 -1.28
C GLY A 64 -2.13 -18.27 -0.41
N ALA A 65 -1.99 -17.87 0.88
CA ALA A 65 -3.14 -17.64 1.76
C ALA A 65 -3.98 -16.44 1.28
N MET A 66 -3.34 -15.34 0.86
CA MET A 66 -4.02 -14.17 0.32
C MET A 66 -4.80 -14.51 -0.95
N MET A 67 -4.16 -15.18 -1.92
CA MET A 67 -4.81 -15.49 -3.20
C MET A 67 -6.04 -16.35 -3.00
N ARG A 68 -5.95 -17.40 -2.17
CA ARG A 68 -7.11 -18.23 -1.81
C ARG A 68 -8.19 -17.44 -1.09
N ARG A 69 -7.83 -16.49 -0.21
CA ARG A 69 -8.83 -15.73 0.55
C ARG A 69 -9.48 -14.66 -0.29
N VAL A 70 -8.72 -13.93 -1.09
CA VAL A 70 -9.26 -12.93 -2.03
C VAL A 70 -10.16 -13.59 -3.07
N ALA A 71 -9.77 -14.75 -3.60
CA ALA A 71 -10.56 -15.57 -4.52
C ALA A 71 -11.16 -14.73 -5.68
N LYS A 72 -10.39 -13.80 -6.24
CA LYS A 72 -10.80 -12.90 -7.32
C LYS A 72 -11.99 -11.97 -7.01
N ARG A 73 -12.39 -11.84 -5.72
CA ARG A 73 -13.45 -10.90 -5.33
C ARG A 73 -13.06 -9.43 -5.54
N ILE A 74 -11.78 -9.13 -5.35
CA ILE A 74 -11.15 -7.84 -5.64
C ILE A 74 -9.74 -8.09 -6.19
N PRO A 75 -9.12 -7.16 -6.91
CA PRO A 75 -7.73 -7.25 -7.34
C PRO A 75 -6.76 -7.48 -6.20
N ALA A 76 -5.85 -8.44 -6.37
CA ALA A 76 -4.76 -8.76 -5.45
C ALA A 76 -3.42 -8.35 -6.06
N ILE A 77 -2.72 -7.41 -5.43
CA ILE A 77 -1.46 -6.84 -5.89
C ILE A 77 -0.33 -7.34 -4.99
N VAL A 78 0.76 -7.81 -5.58
CA VAL A 78 1.94 -8.29 -4.85
C VAL A 78 3.10 -7.34 -5.06
N SER A 79 3.68 -6.82 -3.96
CA SER A 79 4.91 -6.02 -4.06
C SER A 79 6.12 -6.93 -4.27
N ILE A 80 6.93 -6.58 -5.25
CA ILE A 80 8.23 -7.19 -5.56
C ILE A 80 9.30 -6.25 -5.02
N VAL A 81 10.08 -6.72 -4.07
CA VAL A 81 10.93 -5.86 -3.23
C VAL A 81 12.38 -6.37 -3.14
N ALA A 82 12.73 -7.34 -3.97
CA ALA A 82 14.08 -7.92 -3.99
C ALA A 82 15.09 -6.96 -4.63
N HIS A 83 16.30 -6.92 -4.06
CA HIS A 83 17.40 -6.08 -4.58
C HIS A 83 18.21 -6.74 -5.70
N SER A 84 18.09 -8.07 -5.89
CA SER A 84 18.63 -8.79 -7.06
C SER A 84 17.56 -8.87 -8.14
N THR A 85 17.93 -8.58 -9.37
CA THR A 85 17.03 -8.66 -10.54
C THR A 85 16.53 -10.10 -10.73
N GLU A 86 17.39 -11.10 -10.61
CA GLU A 86 17.05 -12.51 -10.77
C GLU A 86 16.03 -12.96 -9.71
N VAL A 87 16.18 -12.51 -8.46
CA VAL A 87 15.24 -12.81 -7.39
C VAL A 87 13.92 -12.07 -7.63
N ALA A 88 13.96 -10.80 -8.04
CA ALA A 88 12.77 -10.03 -8.36
C ALA A 88 11.96 -10.64 -9.51
N VAL A 89 12.64 -11.10 -10.58
CA VAL A 89 12.02 -11.82 -11.71
C VAL A 89 11.38 -13.13 -11.24
N LYS A 90 12.07 -13.90 -10.38
CA LYS A 90 11.53 -15.13 -9.81
C LYS A 90 10.27 -14.85 -8.98
N ASP A 91 10.32 -13.84 -8.10
CA ASP A 91 9.20 -13.45 -7.24
C ASP A 91 8.00 -12.95 -8.08
N ALA A 92 8.26 -12.17 -9.15
CA ALA A 92 7.23 -11.69 -10.06
C ALA A 92 6.53 -12.84 -10.80
N LYS A 93 7.28 -13.78 -11.37
CA LYS A 93 6.73 -14.98 -12.02
C LYS A 93 5.95 -15.85 -11.04
N PHE A 94 6.42 -15.97 -9.81
CA PHE A 94 5.71 -16.71 -8.77
C PHE A 94 4.38 -16.02 -8.41
N ALA A 95 4.37 -14.69 -8.27
CA ALA A 95 3.14 -13.92 -8.03
C ALA A 95 2.12 -14.11 -9.17
N GLU A 96 2.57 -14.07 -10.43
CA GLU A 96 1.71 -14.35 -11.60
C GLU A 96 1.16 -15.77 -11.57
N HIS A 97 1.99 -16.77 -11.30
CA HIS A 97 1.58 -18.17 -11.18
C HIS A 97 0.54 -18.40 -10.08
N GLU A 98 0.71 -17.74 -8.92
CA GLU A 98 -0.24 -17.80 -7.80
C GLU A 98 -1.54 -17.03 -8.08
N GLY A 99 -1.60 -16.29 -9.18
CA GLY A 99 -2.83 -15.62 -9.64
C GLY A 99 -2.96 -14.18 -9.16
N ALA A 100 -1.88 -13.46 -8.91
CA ALA A 100 -1.94 -12.01 -8.71
C ALA A 100 -2.60 -11.31 -9.90
N ASP A 101 -3.24 -10.17 -9.66
CA ASP A 101 -3.88 -9.35 -10.69
C ASP A 101 -2.96 -8.21 -11.17
N ALA A 102 -1.95 -7.87 -10.38
CA ALA A 102 -0.86 -6.94 -10.72
C ALA A 102 0.33 -7.18 -9.79
N ILE A 103 1.49 -6.67 -10.17
CA ILE A 103 2.64 -6.56 -9.28
C ILE A 103 3.00 -5.09 -9.05
N MET A 104 3.63 -4.81 -7.90
CA MET A 104 4.18 -3.50 -7.59
C MET A 104 5.67 -3.64 -7.32
N VAL A 105 6.50 -3.01 -8.14
CA VAL A 105 7.97 -3.08 -8.05
C VAL A 105 8.49 -1.89 -7.26
N LEU A 106 9.14 -2.16 -6.11
CA LEU A 106 9.96 -1.17 -5.43
C LEU A 106 11.38 -1.30 -6.01
N PRO A 107 11.89 -0.27 -6.72
CA PRO A 107 13.23 -0.33 -7.29
C PRO A 107 14.30 -0.57 -6.21
N PRO A 108 15.41 -1.29 -6.53
CA PRO A 108 16.45 -1.57 -5.55
C PRO A 108 17.13 -0.28 -5.11
N PHE A 109 17.39 -0.16 -3.80
CA PHE A 109 17.97 1.05 -3.20
C PHE A 109 19.14 0.77 -2.25
N PHE A 110 19.27 -0.47 -1.76
CA PHE A 110 20.39 -0.85 -0.91
C PHE A 110 21.70 -0.70 -1.69
N LEU A 111 22.68 -0.02 -1.16
CA LEU A 111 23.93 0.38 -1.81
C LEU A 111 23.78 1.38 -2.97
N ALA A 112 22.65 2.09 -3.06
CA ALA A 112 22.42 3.18 -4.01
C ALA A 112 22.87 2.87 -5.47
N PRO A 113 22.24 1.88 -6.15
CA PRO A 113 22.60 1.56 -7.53
C PRO A 113 22.36 2.76 -8.45
N ASP A 114 23.12 2.85 -9.55
CA ASP A 114 22.96 3.91 -10.55
C ASP A 114 21.61 3.82 -11.28
N ALA A 115 21.20 4.93 -11.90
CA ALA A 115 19.91 5.05 -12.57
C ALA A 115 19.72 4.03 -13.72
N ASP A 116 20.79 3.71 -14.47
CA ASP A 116 20.73 2.76 -15.57
C ASP A 116 20.55 1.33 -15.04
N SER A 117 21.19 0.99 -13.94
CA SER A 117 21.03 -0.31 -13.27
C SER A 117 19.61 -0.47 -12.72
N VAL A 118 19.06 0.59 -12.11
CA VAL A 118 17.66 0.62 -11.66
C VAL A 118 16.70 0.46 -12.85
N ARG A 119 16.93 1.19 -13.93
CA ARG A 119 16.13 1.09 -15.14
C ARG A 119 16.12 -0.33 -15.71
N ARG A 120 17.31 -0.95 -15.88
CA ARG A 120 17.41 -2.34 -16.35
C ARG A 120 16.65 -3.30 -15.44
N HIS A 121 16.82 -3.19 -14.12
CA HIS A 121 16.10 -4.01 -13.14
C HIS A 121 14.56 -3.92 -13.34
N VAL A 122 14.02 -2.71 -13.42
CA VAL A 122 12.58 -2.50 -13.59
C VAL A 122 12.08 -3.10 -14.91
N LEU A 123 12.82 -2.89 -16.02
CA LEU A 123 12.46 -3.43 -17.33
C LEU A 123 12.50 -4.96 -17.37
N GLU A 124 13.53 -5.58 -16.79
CA GLU A 124 13.64 -7.03 -16.74
C GLU A 124 12.52 -7.66 -15.91
N VAL A 125 12.18 -7.07 -14.75
CA VAL A 125 11.07 -7.55 -13.94
C VAL A 125 9.72 -7.37 -14.67
N ALA A 126 9.49 -6.21 -15.29
CA ALA A 126 8.26 -5.95 -16.03
C ALA A 126 8.12 -6.88 -17.24
N SER A 127 9.19 -7.11 -18.00
CA SER A 127 9.20 -8.00 -19.17
C SER A 127 9.05 -9.49 -18.83
N ALA A 128 9.28 -9.86 -17.57
CA ALA A 128 9.22 -11.26 -17.13
C ALA A 128 7.80 -11.77 -16.90
N VAL A 129 6.80 -10.90 -16.87
CA VAL A 129 5.38 -11.20 -16.57
C VAL A 129 4.45 -10.50 -17.55
N SER A 130 3.23 -11.03 -17.70
CA SER A 130 2.15 -10.40 -18.47
C SER A 130 1.27 -9.47 -17.63
N LEU A 131 1.44 -9.49 -16.32
CA LEU A 131 0.66 -8.69 -15.37
C LEU A 131 0.91 -7.19 -15.54
N PRO A 132 -0.10 -6.35 -15.22
CA PRO A 132 0.10 -4.92 -14.99
C PRO A 132 1.15 -4.69 -13.91
N VAL A 133 2.08 -3.77 -14.17
CA VAL A 133 3.16 -3.41 -13.25
C VAL A 133 2.94 -2.01 -12.72
N ILE A 134 3.01 -1.85 -11.40
CA ILE A 134 3.08 -0.57 -10.70
C ILE A 134 4.53 -0.32 -10.34
N ILE A 135 5.10 0.83 -10.68
CA ILE A 135 6.40 1.23 -10.12
C ILE A 135 6.15 2.03 -8.85
N GLN A 136 6.73 1.61 -7.74
CA GLN A 136 6.67 2.37 -6.50
C GLN A 136 7.78 3.42 -6.48
N TYR A 137 7.41 4.68 -6.65
CA TYR A 137 8.28 5.84 -6.55
C TYR A 137 8.32 6.35 -5.12
N ALA A 138 9.39 6.06 -4.40
CA ALA A 138 9.56 6.34 -2.98
C ALA A 138 10.93 7.02 -2.70
N PRO A 139 11.16 8.25 -3.19
CA PRO A 139 12.50 8.88 -3.17
C PRO A 139 13.06 9.07 -1.75
N ALA A 140 12.21 9.25 -0.73
CA ALA A 140 12.67 9.35 0.66
C ALA A 140 13.26 8.03 1.19
N GLN A 141 12.82 6.88 0.66
CA GLN A 141 13.30 5.55 1.04
C GLN A 141 14.42 5.06 0.11
N THR A 142 14.31 5.35 -1.19
CA THR A 142 15.27 4.87 -2.20
C THR A 142 16.50 5.76 -2.34
N GLY A 143 16.40 7.02 -1.91
CA GLY A 143 17.53 7.96 -1.96
C GLY A 143 17.78 8.61 -3.32
N TYR A 144 16.98 8.30 -4.35
CA TYR A 144 17.15 8.91 -5.68
C TYR A 144 15.82 9.36 -6.29
N PRO A 145 15.78 10.53 -6.93
CA PRO A 145 14.62 11.00 -7.68
C PRO A 145 14.57 10.33 -9.07
N ILE A 146 13.35 10.08 -9.56
CA ILE A 146 13.09 9.67 -10.94
C ILE A 146 12.13 10.71 -11.54
N SER A 147 12.41 11.22 -12.75
CA SER A 147 11.54 12.19 -13.40
C SER A 147 10.32 11.53 -14.06
N ALA A 148 9.28 12.32 -14.33
CA ALA A 148 8.09 11.83 -15.04
C ALA A 148 8.43 11.33 -16.45
N GLU A 149 9.38 11.98 -17.15
CA GLU A 149 9.87 11.59 -18.47
C GLU A 149 10.58 10.23 -18.42
N SER A 150 11.35 9.96 -17.35
CA SER A 150 11.96 8.63 -17.15
C SER A 150 10.92 7.54 -16.96
N PHE A 151 9.81 7.82 -16.27
CA PHE A 151 8.68 6.89 -16.18
C PHE A 151 7.98 6.68 -17.52
N ALA A 152 7.84 7.75 -18.34
CA ALA A 152 7.29 7.64 -19.70
C ALA A 152 8.17 6.74 -20.59
N GLN A 153 9.49 6.88 -20.48
CA GLN A 153 10.40 6.02 -21.22
C GLN A 153 10.31 4.55 -20.76
N LEU A 154 10.21 4.30 -19.45
CA LEU A 154 10.00 2.95 -18.92
C LEU A 154 8.69 2.33 -19.42
N GLN A 155 7.59 3.10 -19.45
CA GLN A 155 6.31 2.62 -19.98
C GLN A 155 6.35 2.37 -21.49
N HIS A 156 7.10 3.20 -22.26
CA HIS A 156 7.30 2.96 -23.67
C HIS A 156 8.03 1.63 -23.92
N ASP A 157 9.08 1.35 -23.13
CA ASP A 157 9.93 0.16 -23.28
C ASP A 157 9.27 -1.12 -22.71
N ALA A 158 8.39 -0.98 -21.72
CA ALA A 158 7.59 -2.07 -21.14
C ALA A 158 6.13 -1.62 -20.97
N PRO A 159 5.26 -1.84 -21.99
CA PRO A 159 3.89 -1.31 -22.03
C PRO A 159 2.96 -1.86 -20.93
N ASN A 160 3.34 -2.93 -20.25
CA ASN A 160 2.62 -3.44 -19.08
C ASN A 160 2.93 -2.64 -17.79
N ILE A 161 3.84 -1.67 -17.79
CA ILE A 161 3.97 -0.68 -16.73
C ILE A 161 2.73 0.23 -16.81
N ALA A 162 1.75 -0.05 -15.96
CA ALA A 162 0.41 0.51 -16.06
C ALA A 162 0.19 1.71 -15.14
N CYS A 163 1.00 1.88 -14.09
CA CYS A 163 0.75 2.89 -13.06
C CYS A 163 2.02 3.20 -12.27
N ILE A 164 2.12 4.43 -11.78
CA ILE A 164 3.16 4.84 -10.83
C ILE A 164 2.51 5.07 -9.46
N LYS A 165 3.02 4.41 -8.41
CA LYS A 165 2.65 4.74 -7.04
C LYS A 165 3.58 5.84 -6.53
N VAL A 166 3.03 7.01 -6.27
CA VAL A 166 3.80 8.19 -5.82
C VAL A 166 3.83 8.21 -4.29
N ASP A 167 4.95 7.78 -3.71
CA ASP A 167 5.23 7.80 -2.28
C ASP A 167 6.14 8.98 -1.91
N GLN A 168 5.64 10.21 -2.05
CA GLN A 168 6.30 11.44 -1.60
C GLN A 168 5.29 12.47 -1.12
N VAL A 169 5.75 13.47 -0.40
CA VAL A 169 4.95 14.62 0.07
C VAL A 169 5.69 15.92 -0.26
N PRO A 170 5.08 16.83 -1.04
CA PRO A 170 3.79 16.71 -1.72
C PRO A 170 3.85 15.76 -2.94
N ALA A 171 2.79 15.00 -3.20
CA ALA A 171 2.69 14.13 -4.38
C ALA A 171 2.19 14.88 -5.63
N GLY A 172 1.37 15.92 -5.45
CA GLY A 172 0.65 16.64 -6.50
C GLY A 172 1.51 17.03 -7.71
N PRO A 173 2.70 17.64 -7.57
CA PRO A 173 3.55 17.99 -8.71
C PRO A 173 3.88 16.78 -9.60
N MET A 174 4.36 15.69 -9.02
CA MET A 174 4.67 14.46 -9.77
C MET A 174 3.41 13.87 -10.42
N VAL A 175 2.29 13.84 -9.70
CA VAL A 175 1.00 13.37 -10.24
C VAL A 175 0.58 14.17 -11.47
N GLN A 176 0.72 15.51 -11.43
CA GLN A 176 0.41 16.39 -12.56
C GLN A 176 1.33 16.13 -13.77
N ASP A 177 2.61 15.94 -13.54
CA ASP A 177 3.57 15.70 -14.61
C ASP A 177 3.35 14.33 -15.26
N LEU A 178 3.08 13.28 -14.47
CA LEU A 178 2.68 11.97 -14.98
C LEU A 178 1.38 12.06 -15.81
N LYS A 179 0.37 12.80 -15.32
CA LYS A 179 -0.90 12.98 -16.03
C LYS A 179 -0.71 13.66 -17.40
N LYS A 180 0.17 14.68 -17.49
CA LYS A 180 0.51 15.35 -18.77
C LYS A 180 1.08 14.37 -19.79
N LEU A 181 1.79 13.35 -19.33
CA LEU A 181 2.39 12.29 -20.14
C LEU A 181 1.45 11.09 -20.38
N GLY A 182 0.20 11.17 -19.89
CA GLY A 182 -0.79 10.10 -20.05
C GLY A 182 -0.58 8.90 -19.13
N ILE A 183 0.22 9.03 -18.06
CA ILE A 183 0.55 7.98 -17.12
C ILE A 183 -0.37 8.06 -15.90
N ASP A 184 -1.08 6.98 -15.60
CA ASP A 184 -1.90 6.88 -14.39
C ASP A 184 -1.00 6.81 -13.14
N SER A 185 -1.45 7.45 -12.06
CA SER A 185 -0.76 7.39 -10.78
C SER A 185 -1.70 7.18 -9.61
N VAL A 186 -1.25 6.41 -8.62
CA VAL A 186 -1.89 6.28 -7.31
C VAL A 186 -0.98 6.89 -6.24
N VAL A 187 -1.56 7.43 -5.19
CA VAL A 187 -0.77 8.08 -4.13
C VAL A 187 -0.64 7.18 -2.90
N GLY A 188 0.54 7.23 -2.31
CA GLY A 188 0.84 6.58 -1.04
C GLY A 188 0.78 7.54 0.14
N TYR A 189 1.73 7.43 1.10
CA TYR A 189 1.79 8.25 2.30
C TYR A 189 0.43 8.40 3.00
N MET A 190 -0.32 7.28 3.11
CA MET A 190 -1.66 7.25 3.70
C MET A 190 -2.67 8.21 3.05
N GLY A 191 -2.39 8.76 1.87
CA GLY A 191 -3.28 9.74 1.25
C GLY A 191 -3.40 11.05 2.06
N ILE A 192 -2.32 11.48 2.71
CA ILE A 192 -2.32 12.65 3.61
C ILE A 192 -2.77 13.95 2.92
N ASN A 193 -2.65 14.02 1.59
CA ASN A 193 -3.10 15.14 0.76
C ASN A 193 -4.11 14.69 -0.31
N LEU A 194 -4.84 13.60 -0.10
CA LEU A 194 -5.65 12.95 -1.13
C LEU A 194 -6.57 13.87 -1.93
N PRO A 195 -7.34 14.83 -1.35
CA PRO A 195 -8.19 15.71 -2.15
C PRO A 195 -7.41 16.56 -3.15
N HIS A 196 -6.24 17.08 -2.75
CA HIS A 196 -5.35 17.84 -3.63
C HIS A 196 -4.74 16.93 -4.71
N ASP A 197 -4.24 15.76 -4.32
CA ASP A 197 -3.61 14.81 -5.25
C ASP A 197 -4.61 14.29 -6.28
N TYR A 198 -5.88 14.08 -5.88
CA TYR A 198 -6.98 13.74 -6.79
C TYR A 198 -7.23 14.87 -7.80
N ALA A 199 -7.27 16.13 -7.36
CA ALA A 199 -7.41 17.29 -8.25
C ALA A 199 -6.24 17.38 -9.23
N CYS A 200 -5.03 16.99 -8.83
CA CYS A 200 -3.85 16.89 -9.70
C CYS A 200 -3.95 15.73 -10.71
N GLY A 201 -4.81 14.73 -10.47
CA GLY A 201 -5.07 13.64 -11.42
C GLY A 201 -4.76 12.24 -10.92
N ALA A 202 -4.53 12.05 -9.63
CA ALA A 202 -4.38 10.71 -9.04
C ALA A 202 -5.65 9.87 -9.29
N VAL A 203 -5.47 8.62 -9.73
CA VAL A 203 -6.55 7.69 -10.02
C VAL A 203 -6.86 6.74 -8.86
N GLY A 204 -6.10 6.82 -7.77
CA GLY A 204 -6.31 5.99 -6.58
C GLY A 204 -5.39 6.36 -5.42
N VAL A 205 -5.60 5.68 -4.29
CA VAL A 205 -4.86 5.86 -3.05
C VAL A 205 -4.59 4.52 -2.37
N MET A 206 -3.42 4.39 -1.73
CA MET A 206 -3.02 3.19 -1.01
C MET A 206 -2.85 3.50 0.50
N PRO A 207 -3.95 3.51 1.29
CA PRO A 207 -3.91 3.68 2.73
C PRO A 207 -3.61 2.36 3.45
N THR A 208 -3.74 2.34 4.78
CA THR A 208 -3.79 1.11 5.59
C THR A 208 -5.23 0.56 5.68
N VAL A 209 -5.36 -0.67 6.22
CA VAL A 209 -6.65 -1.35 6.36
C VAL A 209 -7.55 -0.66 7.39
N SER A 210 -6.98 -0.16 8.49
CA SER A 210 -7.77 0.47 9.56
C SER A 210 -8.61 1.66 9.08
N LEU A 211 -8.07 2.44 8.14
CA LEU A 211 -8.72 3.63 7.58
C LEU A 211 -9.37 3.39 6.22
N CYS A 212 -9.42 2.15 5.74
CA CYS A 212 -10.03 1.83 4.45
C CYS A 212 -11.47 2.36 4.30
N PRO A 213 -12.39 2.23 5.29
CA PRO A 213 -13.74 2.79 5.19
C PRO A 213 -13.76 4.31 4.98
N ALA A 214 -12.91 5.04 5.73
CA ALA A 214 -12.80 6.49 5.58
C ALA A 214 -12.39 6.88 4.15
N PHE A 215 -11.35 6.23 3.64
CA PHE A 215 -10.85 6.52 2.30
C PHE A 215 -11.82 6.12 1.20
N VAL A 216 -12.57 5.04 1.37
CA VAL A 216 -13.62 4.64 0.42
C VAL A 216 -14.72 5.71 0.34
N GLU A 217 -15.16 6.26 1.48
CA GLU A 217 -16.15 7.34 1.47
C GLU A 217 -15.58 8.65 0.92
N ILE A 218 -14.35 9.05 1.33
CA ILE A 218 -13.68 10.22 0.74
C ILE A 218 -13.57 10.08 -0.78
N TRP A 219 -13.15 8.92 -1.26
CA TRP A 219 -12.99 8.65 -2.70
C TRP A 219 -14.33 8.77 -3.45
N LYS A 220 -15.39 8.21 -2.89
CA LYS A 220 -16.74 8.30 -3.43
C LYS A 220 -17.21 9.77 -3.52
N LEU A 221 -16.99 10.55 -2.46
CA LEU A 221 -17.32 11.98 -2.43
C LEU A 221 -16.51 12.77 -3.46
N LEU A 222 -15.20 12.46 -3.63
CA LEU A 222 -14.36 13.08 -4.66
C LEU A 222 -14.89 12.78 -6.08
N LEU A 223 -15.30 11.53 -6.35
CA LEU A 223 -15.86 11.14 -7.65
C LEU A 223 -17.16 11.88 -7.96
N SER A 224 -17.97 12.21 -6.95
CA SER A 224 -19.21 12.98 -7.10
C SER A 224 -19.02 14.50 -7.00
N MET A 225 -17.77 14.97 -6.85
CA MET A 225 -17.44 16.38 -6.63
C MET A 225 -18.14 16.98 -5.40
N ASP A 226 -18.41 16.16 -4.39
CA ASP A 226 -19.06 16.58 -3.14
C ASP A 226 -18.04 17.24 -2.20
N PRO A 227 -18.28 18.49 -1.74
CA PRO A 227 -17.37 19.18 -0.81
C PRO A 227 -17.19 18.46 0.54
N GLY A 228 -18.07 17.54 0.89
CA GLY A 228 -17.93 16.66 2.05
C GLY A 228 -16.65 15.84 2.04
N ALA A 229 -16.04 15.62 0.86
CA ALA A 229 -14.74 14.97 0.74
C ALA A 229 -13.64 15.70 1.53
N LEU A 230 -13.58 17.03 1.43
CA LEU A 230 -12.62 17.85 2.17
C LEU A 230 -12.89 17.79 3.67
N VAL A 231 -14.15 17.93 4.07
CA VAL A 231 -14.57 17.91 5.49
C VAL A 231 -14.19 16.57 6.14
N LEU A 232 -14.48 15.46 5.47
CA LEU A 232 -14.14 14.14 6.00
C LEU A 232 -12.61 13.94 6.02
N HIS A 233 -11.89 14.36 4.97
CA HIS A 233 -10.43 14.26 4.94
C HIS A 233 -9.77 15.10 6.05
N GLU A 234 -10.26 16.33 6.31
CA GLU A 234 -9.80 17.16 7.42
C GLU A 234 -10.07 16.50 8.77
N THR A 235 -11.21 15.80 8.92
CA THR A 235 -11.54 15.06 10.13
C THR A 235 -10.57 13.91 10.40
N VAL A 236 -10.14 13.18 9.39
CA VAL A 236 -9.17 12.07 9.54
C VAL A 236 -7.71 12.53 9.57
N SER A 237 -7.40 13.73 9.08
CA SER A 237 -6.04 14.26 8.91
C SER A 237 -5.19 14.25 10.20
N PRO A 238 -5.70 14.58 11.40
CA PRO A 238 -4.90 14.48 12.63
C PRO A 238 -4.40 13.06 12.89
N LEU A 239 -5.24 12.04 12.68
CA LEU A 239 -4.85 10.65 12.83
C LEU A 239 -3.80 10.25 11.77
N LEU A 240 -3.96 10.68 10.51
CA LEU A 240 -2.99 10.43 9.44
C LEU A 240 -1.61 11.00 9.79
N LYS A 241 -1.57 12.27 10.22
CA LYS A 241 -0.32 12.95 10.62
C LYS A 241 0.34 12.27 11.81
N PHE A 242 -0.46 11.86 12.80
CA PHE A 242 0.04 11.10 13.94
C PHE A 242 0.68 9.77 13.49
N MET A 243 -0.02 8.98 12.67
CA MET A 243 0.48 7.68 12.22
C MET A 243 1.73 7.83 11.33
N MET A 244 1.82 8.88 10.52
CA MET A 244 2.90 9.11 9.56
C MET A 244 4.15 9.79 10.14
N LYS A 245 4.32 9.86 11.46
CA LYS A 245 5.57 10.33 12.10
C LYS A 245 6.80 9.56 11.59
N SER A 246 6.64 8.26 11.32
CA SER A 246 7.60 7.39 10.61
C SER A 246 6.89 6.13 10.12
N ILE A 247 7.53 5.34 9.24
CA ILE A 247 6.97 4.07 8.77
C ILE A 247 6.82 3.06 9.92
N GLU A 248 7.79 2.96 10.82
CA GLU A 248 7.68 2.07 11.99
C GLU A 248 6.58 2.54 12.97
N HIS A 249 6.39 3.86 13.11
CA HIS A 249 5.29 4.43 13.90
C HIS A 249 3.93 4.13 13.25
N LEU A 250 3.84 4.24 11.92
CA LEU A 250 2.65 3.85 11.15
C LEU A 250 2.29 2.38 11.39
N ILE A 251 3.27 1.47 11.27
CA ILE A 251 3.06 0.02 11.48
C ILE A 251 2.55 -0.28 12.89
N ALA A 252 3.18 0.31 13.91
CA ALA A 252 2.77 0.13 15.30
C ALA A 252 1.36 0.66 15.57
N SER A 253 1.03 1.84 15.03
CA SER A 253 -0.29 2.46 15.15
C SER A 253 -1.36 1.65 14.42
N GLU A 254 -1.10 1.22 13.18
CA GLU A 254 -2.01 0.39 12.39
C GLU A 254 -2.38 -0.90 13.13
N LYS A 255 -1.37 -1.64 13.62
CA LYS A 255 -1.61 -2.88 14.35
C LYS A 255 -2.33 -2.66 15.68
N GLN A 256 -2.04 -1.56 16.38
CA GLN A 256 -2.77 -1.19 17.58
C GLN A 256 -4.26 -0.93 17.25
N LEU A 257 -4.55 -0.14 16.22
CA LEU A 257 -5.93 0.13 15.79
C LEU A 257 -6.66 -1.15 15.38
N LEU A 258 -6.05 -1.99 14.56
CA LEU A 258 -6.66 -3.25 14.10
C LEU A 258 -6.93 -4.21 15.26
N LYS A 259 -6.04 -4.26 16.27
CA LYS A 259 -6.27 -5.02 17.50
C LYS A 259 -7.44 -4.46 18.30
N ASP A 260 -7.45 -3.15 18.54
CA ASP A 260 -8.49 -2.48 19.33
C ASP A 260 -9.87 -2.59 18.64
N ARG A 261 -9.88 -2.71 17.31
CA ARG A 261 -11.08 -2.94 16.50
C ARG A 261 -11.42 -4.44 16.31
N GLY A 262 -10.69 -5.36 16.92
CA GLY A 262 -10.96 -6.80 16.86
C GLY A 262 -10.69 -7.45 15.49
N VAL A 263 -9.91 -6.80 14.61
CA VAL A 263 -9.54 -7.34 13.30
C VAL A 263 -8.37 -8.32 13.40
N ILE A 264 -7.40 -8.02 14.24
CA ILE A 264 -6.24 -8.88 14.53
C ILE A 264 -6.12 -9.16 16.02
N ARG A 265 -5.50 -10.29 16.37
CA ARG A 265 -5.39 -10.73 17.78
C ARG A 265 -4.31 -9.99 18.57
N SER A 266 -3.18 -9.70 17.92
CA SER A 266 -2.01 -9.10 18.54
C SER A 266 -1.52 -7.90 17.74
N LYS A 267 -1.03 -6.89 18.44
CA LYS A 267 -0.36 -5.70 17.88
C LYS A 267 1.14 -5.89 17.68
N TYR A 268 1.65 -7.09 17.94
CA TYR A 268 3.07 -7.36 17.90
C TYR A 268 3.68 -6.99 16.54
N CYS A 269 4.78 -6.25 16.58
CA CYS A 269 5.64 -5.96 15.43
C CYS A 269 6.95 -6.71 15.61
N ARG A 270 7.49 -7.33 14.56
CA ARG A 270 8.81 -7.98 14.64
C ARG A 270 9.90 -6.94 14.93
N ARG A 271 10.82 -7.28 15.79
CA ARG A 271 11.92 -6.39 16.21
C ARG A 271 13.07 -6.36 15.17
N PRO A 272 13.76 -5.22 15.01
CA PRO A 272 13.51 -3.94 15.69
C PRO A 272 12.19 -3.32 15.23
N SER A 273 11.47 -2.62 16.13
CA SER A 273 10.19 -2.00 15.85
C SER A 273 9.93 -0.82 16.78
N HIS A 274 9.14 0.14 16.33
CA HIS A 274 8.63 1.18 17.21
C HIS A 274 7.64 0.58 18.22
N ILE A 275 7.76 0.98 19.48
CA ILE A 275 6.80 0.63 20.54
C ILE A 275 6.13 1.91 20.97
N LEU A 276 4.81 2.00 20.76
CA LEU A 276 4.03 3.16 21.17
C LEU A 276 4.17 3.39 22.69
N ALA A 277 4.76 4.52 23.07
CA ALA A 277 4.82 4.96 24.47
C ALA A 277 3.39 5.18 25.01
N PRO A 278 3.19 5.15 26.35
CA PRO A 278 1.86 5.38 26.93
C PRO A 278 1.18 6.67 26.45
N ALA A 279 1.92 7.77 26.31
CA ALA A 279 1.41 9.03 25.78
C ALA A 279 1.00 8.93 24.30
N GLU A 280 1.83 8.30 23.48
CA GLU A 280 1.50 8.07 22.04
C GLU A 280 0.27 7.19 21.88
N ARG A 281 0.13 6.17 22.74
CA ARG A 281 -1.04 5.32 22.74
C ARG A 281 -2.31 6.10 23.14
N ALA A 282 -2.24 6.97 24.12
CA ALA A 282 -3.35 7.84 24.53
C ALA A 282 -3.74 8.78 23.39
N GLU A 283 -2.77 9.42 22.72
CA GLU A 283 -2.98 10.29 21.57
C GLU A 283 -3.63 9.53 20.39
N LEU A 284 -3.15 8.30 20.11
CA LEU A 284 -3.74 7.42 19.07
C LEU A 284 -5.22 7.13 19.38
N VAL A 285 -5.54 6.78 20.62
CA VAL A 285 -6.92 6.50 21.06
C VAL A 285 -7.81 7.73 20.92
N GLU A 286 -7.31 8.92 21.31
CA GLU A 286 -8.05 10.18 21.17
C GLU A 286 -8.35 10.48 19.69
N HIS A 287 -7.37 10.39 18.82
CA HIS A 287 -7.57 10.59 17.38
C HIS A 287 -8.53 9.55 16.79
N ALA A 288 -8.36 8.27 17.16
CA ALA A 288 -9.22 7.20 16.69
C ALA A 288 -10.68 7.37 17.12
N ALA A 289 -10.94 7.87 18.34
CA ALA A 289 -12.29 8.12 18.83
C ALA A 289 -13.04 9.16 17.97
N ARG A 290 -12.35 10.18 17.47
CA ARG A 290 -12.94 11.23 16.62
C ARG A 290 -13.39 10.69 15.25
N VAL A 291 -12.77 9.61 14.77
CA VAL A 291 -13.04 9.00 13.47
C VAL A 291 -13.60 7.58 13.58
N ALA A 292 -14.05 7.19 14.77
CA ALA A 292 -14.51 5.83 15.06
C ALA A 292 -15.53 5.25 14.07
N PRO A 293 -16.51 6.01 13.54
CA PRO A 293 -17.45 5.53 12.53
C PRO A 293 -16.78 5.17 11.19
N TRP A 294 -15.62 5.74 10.92
CA TRP A 294 -14.87 5.61 9.68
C TRP A 294 -13.68 4.64 9.77
N LEU A 295 -13.50 4.00 10.94
CA LEU A 295 -12.50 2.94 11.11
C LEU A 295 -13.12 1.59 10.78
N VAL A 296 -12.26 0.70 10.24
CA VAL A 296 -12.67 -0.69 9.99
C VAL A 296 -13.23 -1.33 11.27
N GLY A 297 -14.34 -2.04 11.15
CA GLY A 297 -14.90 -2.88 12.22
C GLY A 297 -14.30 -4.27 12.19
N GLY A 298 -14.15 -4.89 13.37
CA GLY A 298 -13.89 -6.32 13.48
C GLY A 298 -15.05 -7.13 12.90
N ASN A 299 -14.92 -8.45 12.88
CA ASN A 299 -16.05 -9.32 12.62
C ASN A 299 -17.08 -9.09 13.74
N GLU A 300 -18.12 -8.32 13.48
CA GLU A 300 -19.39 -8.51 14.18
C GLU A 300 -19.85 -9.89 13.72
N GLY A 301 -19.35 -10.89 14.46
CA GLY A 301 -19.63 -12.27 14.19
C GLY A 301 -21.12 -12.52 14.38
N LYS A 302 -21.75 -12.94 13.33
CA LYS A 302 -22.78 -13.98 13.40
C LYS A 302 -22.61 -14.88 12.19
#